data_8080640782e3bb969d4f2f56bc0d4c1a
#
_entry.id   8080640782e3bb969d4f2f56bc0d4c1a
#
_cell.length_a   1.000
_cell.length_b   1.000
_cell.length_c   1.000
_cell.angle_alpha   90.00
_cell.angle_beta   90.00
_cell.angle_gamma   90.00
#
_symmetry.space_group_name_H-M   'P 1'
#
loop_
_entity.id
_entity.type
_entity.pdbx_description
1 polymer ?
#
loop_
_entity_poly.entity_id
_entity_poly.type
_entity_poly.pdbx_seq_one_letter_code
_entity_poly.pdbx_strand_id
1 'polypeptide(L)'
;VPVLALLGVVGDVVRRGSFRVTAGALYAISALLILLVGTVAAAVGSFPTFETAGTIFDLGVSHAVVLASLVASLGGIHWWSTKIGRQQANEAMGRVAPLLLLVGSLAVVLADVISGLFGEGAELNADWTGGMEAMNWVAVLGTAIVALGLLTSLGAVLPALKAGTDVPADPWEGQTLEWLAPSPPPLGNFEAELAPVTSAEPLADLRQEK
;
A
#
# COMPACT_ATOMS: atom_id res chain seq x y z
N VAL A 1 18.35 -4.39 -3.93
CA VAL A 1 18.15 -4.58 -5.37
C VAL A 1 16.67 -4.76 -5.74
N PRO A 2 15.84 -5.65 -5.12
CA PRO A 2 14.45 -5.87 -5.56
C PRO A 2 13.58 -4.61 -5.54
N VAL A 3 13.68 -3.78 -4.50
CA VAL A 3 12.86 -2.55 -4.37
C VAL A 3 13.20 -1.54 -5.47
N LEU A 4 14.49 -1.39 -5.83
CA LEU A 4 14.89 -0.53 -6.93
C LEU A 4 14.38 -1.03 -8.28
N ALA A 5 14.34 -2.35 -8.49
CA ALA A 5 13.75 -2.95 -9.68
C ALA A 5 12.23 -2.68 -9.76
N LEU A 6 11.49 -2.83 -8.66
CA LEU A 6 10.07 -2.48 -8.59
C LEU A 6 9.82 -1.01 -8.89
N LEU A 7 10.61 -0.10 -8.31
CA LEU A 7 10.51 1.33 -8.60
C LEU A 7 10.82 1.63 -10.08
N GLY A 8 11.79 0.93 -10.67
CA GLY A 8 12.11 1.05 -12.09
C GLY A 8 10.93 0.62 -12.98
N VAL A 9 10.29 -0.50 -12.66
CA VAL A 9 9.10 -0.98 -13.38
C VAL A 9 7.93 0.02 -13.25
N VAL A 10 7.62 0.47 -12.02
CA VAL A 10 6.55 1.47 -11.79
C VAL A 10 6.86 2.77 -12.53
N GLY A 11 8.12 3.25 -12.48
CA GLY A 11 8.55 4.44 -13.22
C GLY A 11 8.41 4.29 -14.73
N ASP A 12 8.73 3.13 -15.29
CA ASP A 12 8.57 2.87 -16.73
C ASP A 12 7.10 2.83 -17.14
N VAL A 13 6.23 2.19 -16.34
CA VAL A 13 4.77 2.17 -16.57
C VAL A 13 4.18 3.58 -16.53
N VAL A 14 4.55 4.38 -15.54
CA VAL A 14 4.08 5.78 -15.43
C VAL A 14 4.57 6.63 -16.60
N ARG A 15 5.81 6.38 -17.08
CA ARG A 15 6.38 7.12 -18.22
C ARG A 15 5.72 6.79 -19.54
N ARG A 16 5.29 5.54 -19.74
CA ARG A 16 4.70 5.07 -21.01
C ARG A 16 3.20 5.25 -21.09
N GLY A 17 2.52 5.32 -19.94
CA GLY A 17 1.07 5.40 -19.83
C GLY A 17 0.56 6.77 -19.37
N SER A 18 -0.75 6.88 -19.27
CA SER A 18 -1.42 8.00 -18.59
C SER A 18 -1.68 7.62 -17.14
N PHE A 19 -0.95 8.24 -16.20
CA PHE A 19 -1.15 7.98 -14.79
C PHE A 19 -2.44 8.62 -14.27
N ARG A 20 -3.35 7.81 -13.75
CA ARG A 20 -4.54 8.28 -13.05
C ARG A 20 -4.35 8.15 -11.55
N VAL A 21 -4.62 9.22 -10.80
CA VAL A 21 -4.57 9.23 -9.34
C VAL A 21 -5.82 8.56 -8.78
N THR A 22 -5.76 7.23 -8.68
CA THR A 22 -6.79 6.40 -8.02
C THR A 22 -6.35 6.03 -6.60
N ALA A 23 -7.30 5.61 -5.75
CA ALA A 23 -6.97 5.09 -4.43
C ALA A 23 -5.95 3.94 -4.51
N GLY A 24 -6.16 2.97 -5.40
CA GLY A 24 -5.22 1.85 -5.60
C GLY A 24 -3.80 2.30 -5.95
N ALA A 25 -3.66 3.31 -6.83
CA ALA A 25 -2.36 3.88 -7.18
C ALA A 25 -1.67 4.55 -5.98
N LEU A 26 -2.44 5.29 -5.16
CA LEU A 26 -1.90 5.93 -3.95
C LEU A 26 -1.46 4.89 -2.90
N TYR A 27 -2.21 3.82 -2.70
CA TYR A 27 -1.80 2.72 -1.82
C TYR A 27 -0.49 2.08 -2.31
N ALA A 28 -0.41 1.77 -3.61
CA ALA A 28 0.79 1.15 -4.20
C ALA A 28 2.03 2.04 -4.03
N ILE A 29 1.92 3.34 -4.35
CA ILE A 29 3.01 4.29 -4.19
C ILE A 29 3.39 4.45 -2.72
N SER A 30 2.42 4.57 -1.81
CA SER A 30 2.67 4.68 -0.37
C SER A 30 3.42 3.47 0.16
N ALA A 31 2.99 2.26 -0.19
CA ALA A 31 3.67 1.02 0.19
C ALA A 31 5.11 0.97 -0.32
N LEU A 32 5.33 1.32 -1.59
CA LEU A 32 6.68 1.36 -2.17
C LEU A 32 7.59 2.39 -1.51
N LEU A 33 7.07 3.57 -1.15
CA LEU A 33 7.85 4.59 -0.46
C LEU A 33 8.25 4.14 0.95
N ILE A 34 7.33 3.52 1.72
CA ILE A 34 7.64 2.97 3.04
C ILE A 34 8.71 1.88 2.91
N LEU A 35 8.55 0.96 1.96
CA LEU A 35 9.50 -0.11 1.71
C LEU A 35 10.87 0.41 1.26
N LEU A 36 10.91 1.48 0.46
CA LEU A 36 12.13 2.14 0.04
C LEU A 36 12.89 2.69 1.25
N VAL A 37 12.22 3.40 2.16
CA VAL A 37 12.82 3.93 3.39
C VAL A 37 13.40 2.80 4.24
N GLY A 38 12.65 1.71 4.46
CA GLY A 38 13.16 0.54 5.17
C GLY A 38 14.36 -0.11 4.48
N THR A 39 14.35 -0.18 3.14
CA THR A 39 15.48 -0.73 2.38
C THR A 39 16.73 0.14 2.49
N VAL A 40 16.58 1.46 2.45
CA VAL A 40 17.69 2.40 2.65
C VAL A 40 18.22 2.28 4.07
N ALA A 41 17.34 2.22 5.08
CA ALA A 41 17.74 2.01 6.47
C ALA A 41 18.52 0.69 6.63
N ALA A 42 18.01 -0.43 6.11
CA ALA A 42 18.70 -1.72 6.14
C ALA A 42 20.09 -1.65 5.47
N ALA A 43 20.23 -0.93 4.35
CA ALA A 43 21.50 -0.71 3.70
C ALA A 43 22.47 0.10 4.60
N VAL A 44 21.98 1.14 5.28
CA VAL A 44 22.77 1.93 6.25
C VAL A 44 23.23 1.03 7.40
N GLY A 45 22.33 0.27 8.01
CA GLY A 45 22.66 -0.63 9.13
C GLY A 45 23.63 -1.75 8.77
N SER A 46 23.85 -2.04 7.47
CA SER A 46 24.85 -3.01 7.04
C SER A 46 26.30 -2.51 7.18
N PHE A 47 26.51 -1.23 7.41
CA PHE A 47 27.85 -0.68 7.62
C PHE A 47 28.24 -0.74 9.11
N PRO A 48 29.34 -1.42 9.46
CA PRO A 48 29.76 -1.60 10.87
C PRO A 48 29.97 -0.29 11.64
N THR A 49 30.23 0.79 10.93
CA THR A 49 30.45 2.14 11.54
C THR A 49 29.24 2.66 12.31
N PHE A 50 28.03 2.19 12.00
CA PHE A 50 26.80 2.68 12.63
C PHE A 50 26.39 1.92 13.91
N GLU A 51 27.07 0.83 14.25
CA GLU A 51 26.89 0.05 15.50
C GLU A 51 25.40 -0.18 15.88
N THR A 52 24.54 -0.51 14.91
CA THR A 52 23.09 -0.63 15.11
C THR A 52 22.66 -1.93 15.79
N ALA A 53 23.59 -2.88 15.99
CA ALA A 53 23.27 -4.18 16.58
C ALA A 53 22.73 -4.05 18.03
N GLY A 54 21.59 -4.66 18.30
CA GLY A 54 20.93 -4.62 19.62
C GLY A 54 20.17 -3.32 19.93
N THR A 55 20.12 -2.40 18.97
CA THR A 55 19.31 -1.18 19.09
C THR A 55 17.91 -1.34 18.46
N ILE A 56 17.04 -0.37 18.69
CA ILE A 56 15.70 -0.32 18.09
C ILE A 56 15.72 -0.14 16.55
N PHE A 57 16.88 0.07 15.95
CA PHE A 57 17.07 0.23 14.52
C PHE A 57 16.50 -0.93 13.70
N ASP A 58 16.79 -2.18 14.12
CA ASP A 58 16.31 -3.39 13.43
C ASP A 58 14.77 -3.50 13.52
N LEU A 59 14.18 -3.01 14.60
CA LEU A 59 12.73 -2.93 14.75
C LEU A 59 12.15 -1.93 13.74
N GLY A 60 12.78 -0.76 13.56
CA GLY A 60 12.39 0.23 12.56
C GLY A 60 12.41 -0.32 11.13
N VAL A 61 13.45 -1.08 10.76
CA VAL A 61 13.52 -1.79 9.47
C VAL A 61 12.38 -2.81 9.34
N SER A 62 12.10 -3.56 10.39
CA SER A 62 11.01 -4.55 10.42
C SER A 62 9.64 -3.89 10.29
N HIS A 63 9.42 -2.77 11.00
CA HIS A 63 8.19 -1.97 10.88
C HIS A 63 7.98 -1.47 9.45
N ALA A 64 9.03 -1.06 8.74
CA ALA A 64 8.90 -0.64 7.34
C ALA A 64 8.36 -1.76 6.45
N VAL A 65 8.84 -2.99 6.62
CA VAL A 65 8.37 -4.15 5.84
C VAL A 65 6.92 -4.48 6.18
N VAL A 66 6.59 -4.55 7.46
CA VAL A 66 5.23 -4.90 7.93
C VAL A 66 4.22 -3.84 7.50
N LEU A 67 4.53 -2.55 7.72
CA LEU A 67 3.63 -1.46 7.37
C LEU A 67 3.48 -1.29 5.84
N ALA A 68 4.55 -1.47 5.06
CA ALA A 68 4.45 -1.48 3.61
C ALA A 68 3.55 -2.62 3.11
N SER A 69 3.69 -3.82 3.69
CA SER A 69 2.86 -4.97 3.36
C SER A 69 1.38 -4.75 3.73
N LEU A 70 1.12 -4.15 4.89
CA LEU A 70 -0.23 -3.76 5.31
C LEU A 70 -0.86 -2.78 4.31
N VAL A 71 -0.13 -1.71 3.96
CA VAL A 71 -0.62 -0.68 3.03
C VAL A 71 -0.89 -1.28 1.65
N ALA A 72 0.01 -2.12 1.13
CA ALA A 72 -0.18 -2.81 -0.15
C ALA A 72 -1.42 -3.72 -0.13
N SER A 73 -1.61 -4.48 0.96
CA SER A 73 -2.77 -5.37 1.12
C SER A 73 -4.09 -4.61 1.16
N LEU A 74 -4.15 -3.49 1.89
CA LEU A 74 -5.32 -2.61 1.92
C LEU A 74 -5.62 -2.02 0.54
N GLY A 75 -4.60 -1.68 -0.23
CA GLY A 75 -4.74 -1.25 -1.62
C GLY A 75 -5.35 -2.33 -2.52
N GLY A 76 -4.89 -3.57 -2.39
CA GLY A 76 -5.47 -4.72 -3.07
C GLY A 76 -6.94 -4.95 -2.68
N ILE A 77 -7.25 -4.89 -1.38
CA ILE A 77 -8.63 -5.02 -0.89
C ILE A 77 -9.51 -3.90 -1.45
N HIS A 78 -9.05 -2.65 -1.46
CA HIS A 78 -9.80 -1.52 -2.02
C HIS A 78 -10.08 -1.73 -3.52
N TRP A 79 -9.07 -2.13 -4.28
CA TRP A 79 -9.16 -2.36 -5.72
C TRP A 79 -10.16 -3.47 -6.05
N TRP A 80 -10.06 -4.62 -5.36
CA TRP A 80 -10.89 -5.79 -5.61
C TRP A 80 -12.27 -5.73 -4.96
N SER A 81 -12.47 -4.92 -3.90
CA SER A 81 -13.76 -4.82 -3.22
C SER A 81 -14.89 -4.41 -4.15
N THR A 82 -14.61 -3.61 -5.15
CA THR A 82 -15.58 -3.20 -6.17
C THR A 82 -15.98 -4.35 -7.10
N LYS A 83 -15.06 -5.29 -7.36
CA LYS A 83 -15.33 -6.47 -8.18
C LYS A 83 -16.08 -7.55 -7.42
N ILE A 84 -15.69 -7.79 -6.18
CA ILE A 84 -16.24 -8.84 -5.31
C ILE A 84 -17.54 -8.38 -4.65
N GLY A 85 -17.63 -7.09 -4.36
CA GLY A 85 -18.76 -6.46 -3.69
C GLY A 85 -19.94 -6.16 -4.62
N ARG A 86 -20.95 -5.55 -4.04
CA ARG A 86 -22.18 -5.11 -4.75
C ARG A 86 -22.34 -3.60 -4.80
N GLN A 87 -21.35 -2.87 -4.33
CA GLN A 87 -21.25 -1.41 -4.42
C GLN A 87 -19.81 -1.00 -4.67
N GLN A 88 -19.63 0.16 -5.25
CA GLN A 88 -18.29 0.72 -5.43
C GLN A 88 -17.75 1.17 -4.07
N ALA A 89 -16.46 0.89 -3.81
CA ALA A 89 -15.74 1.42 -2.65
C ALA A 89 -15.71 2.95 -2.70
N ASN A 90 -15.70 3.60 -1.52
CA ASN A 90 -15.62 5.04 -1.44
C ASN A 90 -14.24 5.55 -1.85
N GLU A 91 -14.14 6.05 -3.07
CA GLU A 91 -12.87 6.51 -3.66
C GLU A 91 -12.28 7.73 -2.92
N ALA A 92 -13.11 8.63 -2.38
CA ALA A 92 -12.62 9.80 -1.65
C ALA A 92 -11.91 9.37 -0.35
N MET A 93 -12.53 8.52 0.45
CA MET A 93 -11.90 7.94 1.65
C MET A 93 -10.70 7.06 1.26
N GLY A 94 -10.82 6.30 0.17
CA GLY A 94 -9.76 5.48 -0.38
C GLY A 94 -8.51 6.25 -0.81
N ARG A 95 -8.64 7.52 -1.19
CA ARG A 95 -7.49 8.40 -1.50
C ARG A 95 -6.86 9.01 -0.24
N VAL A 96 -7.65 9.31 0.78
CA VAL A 96 -7.15 9.88 2.04
C VAL A 96 -6.41 8.82 2.87
N ALA A 97 -6.95 7.60 2.94
CA ALA A 97 -6.41 6.54 3.76
C ALA A 97 -4.92 6.21 3.50
N PRO A 98 -4.45 6.00 2.25
CA PRO A 98 -3.04 5.70 2.00
C PRO A 98 -2.11 6.85 2.35
N LEU A 99 -2.58 8.10 2.29
CA LEU A 99 -1.77 9.25 2.71
C LEU A 99 -1.59 9.27 4.24
N LEU A 100 -2.63 8.98 5.01
CA LEU A 100 -2.53 8.81 6.46
C LEU A 100 -1.60 7.66 6.81
N LEU A 101 -1.78 6.51 6.15
CA LEU A 101 -0.93 5.35 6.34
C LEU A 101 0.54 5.64 6.00
N LEU A 102 0.81 6.37 4.91
CA LEU A 102 2.16 6.78 4.53
C LEU A 102 2.80 7.64 5.62
N VAL A 103 2.13 8.73 6.00
CA VAL A 103 2.66 9.68 6.98
C VAL A 103 2.87 9.00 8.33
N GLY A 104 1.88 8.24 8.83
CA GLY A 104 1.98 7.52 10.09
C GLY A 104 3.09 6.46 10.08
N SER A 105 3.17 5.67 8.99
CA SER A 105 4.22 4.65 8.86
C SER A 105 5.61 5.25 8.80
N LEU A 106 5.81 6.33 8.04
CA LEU A 106 7.11 7.00 7.99
C LEU A 106 7.48 7.60 9.34
N ALA A 107 6.52 8.15 10.09
CA ALA A 107 6.77 8.66 11.44
C ALA A 107 7.27 7.55 12.37
N VAL A 108 6.63 6.37 12.37
CA VAL A 108 7.07 5.21 13.17
C VAL A 108 8.46 4.75 12.73
N VAL A 109 8.62 4.45 11.45
CA VAL A 109 9.87 3.88 10.91
C VAL A 109 11.05 4.81 11.13
N LEU A 110 10.89 6.10 10.82
CA LEU A 110 11.98 7.06 10.96
C LEU A 110 12.32 7.33 12.43
N ALA A 111 11.32 7.36 13.33
CA ALA A 111 11.57 7.51 14.76
C ALA A 111 12.44 6.35 15.28
N ASP A 112 12.08 5.09 14.97
CA ASP A 112 12.83 3.91 15.42
C ASP A 112 14.23 3.86 14.79
N VAL A 113 14.34 4.13 13.48
CA VAL A 113 15.63 4.13 12.78
C VAL A 113 16.56 5.22 13.35
N ILE A 114 16.05 6.42 13.56
CA ILE A 114 16.85 7.53 14.10
C ILE A 114 17.27 7.20 15.54
N SER A 115 16.34 6.80 16.40
CA SER A 115 16.66 6.44 17.80
C SER A 115 17.69 5.31 17.87
N GLY A 116 17.55 4.29 17.00
CA GLY A 116 18.51 3.19 16.94
C GLY A 116 19.91 3.61 16.47
N LEU A 117 20.01 4.58 15.54
CA LEU A 117 21.31 5.17 15.14
C LEU A 117 21.98 5.95 16.28
N PHE A 118 21.22 6.47 17.22
CA PHE A 118 21.73 7.13 18.43
C PHE A 118 21.93 6.15 19.61
N GLY A 119 21.78 4.84 19.38
CA GLY A 119 22.09 3.80 20.35
C GLY A 119 20.96 3.46 21.30
N GLU A 120 19.70 3.85 21.02
CA GLU A 120 18.56 3.40 21.83
C GLU A 120 18.42 1.88 21.75
N GLY A 121 18.46 1.21 22.93
CA GLY A 121 18.35 -0.23 23.02
C GLY A 121 16.97 -0.77 22.61
N ALA A 122 16.93 -1.96 22.08
CA ALA A 122 15.66 -2.64 21.73
C ALA A 122 14.86 -3.09 22.97
N GLU A 123 15.46 -3.04 24.16
CA GLU A 123 14.80 -3.40 25.40
C GLU A 123 13.91 -2.27 25.91
N LEU A 124 12.70 -2.65 26.37
CA LEU A 124 11.65 -1.71 26.86
C LEU A 124 11.98 -1.05 28.21
N ASN A 125 13.23 -0.90 28.60
CA ASN A 125 13.64 -0.20 29.81
C ASN A 125 13.74 1.31 29.55
N ALA A 126 12.65 1.94 29.75
CA ALA A 126 12.36 3.29 29.33
C ALA A 126 12.75 4.34 30.38
N ASP A 127 13.99 4.65 30.50
CA ASP A 127 14.42 5.98 30.94
C ASP A 127 14.49 6.92 29.73
N TRP A 128 13.32 7.20 29.16
CA TRP A 128 13.20 8.05 27.99
C TRP A 128 13.47 9.50 28.37
N THR A 129 14.62 10.00 28.01
CA THR A 129 15.02 11.38 28.32
C THR A 129 15.52 12.10 27.07
N GLY A 130 15.23 13.38 26.97
CA GLY A 130 15.76 14.25 25.92
C GLY A 130 15.26 13.91 24.51
N GLY A 131 16.20 13.76 23.57
CA GLY A 131 15.87 13.53 22.15
C GLY A 131 15.17 12.21 21.87
N MET A 132 15.48 11.16 22.63
CA MET A 132 14.86 9.84 22.52
C MET A 132 13.37 9.90 22.93
N GLU A 133 13.04 10.63 23.99
CA GLU A 133 11.65 10.86 24.38
C GLU A 133 10.85 11.50 23.23
N ALA A 134 11.42 12.49 22.55
CA ALA A 134 10.76 13.14 21.43
C ALA A 134 10.51 12.16 20.26
N MET A 135 11.48 11.30 19.93
CA MET A 135 11.31 10.29 18.88
C MET A 135 10.24 9.25 19.26
N ASN A 136 10.19 8.83 20.52
CA ASN A 136 9.17 7.92 21.01
C ASN A 136 7.75 8.54 20.90
N TRP A 137 7.61 9.82 21.20
CA TRP A 137 6.35 10.53 20.96
C TRP A 137 5.99 10.61 19.48
N VAL A 138 6.98 10.80 18.58
CA VAL A 138 6.74 10.75 17.14
C VAL A 138 6.25 9.36 16.72
N ALA A 139 6.83 8.28 17.23
CA ALA A 139 6.38 6.92 16.95
C ALA A 139 4.95 6.66 17.46
N VAL A 140 4.61 7.10 18.66
CA VAL A 140 3.26 6.99 19.24
C VAL A 140 2.24 7.74 18.39
N LEU A 141 2.52 8.99 18.02
CA LEU A 141 1.66 9.78 17.16
C LEU A 141 1.55 9.16 15.76
N GLY A 142 2.66 8.65 15.22
CA GLY A 142 2.70 7.91 13.97
C GLY A 142 1.77 6.69 14.00
N THR A 143 1.83 5.91 15.07
CA THR A 143 0.95 4.75 15.29
C THR A 143 -0.52 5.15 15.35
N ALA A 144 -0.85 6.24 16.02
CA ALA A 144 -2.22 6.77 16.06
C ALA A 144 -2.71 7.19 14.66
N ILE A 145 -1.84 7.80 13.84
CA ILE A 145 -2.14 8.16 12.45
C ILE A 145 -2.33 6.90 11.59
N VAL A 146 -1.49 5.86 11.77
CA VAL A 146 -1.68 4.55 11.09
C VAL A 146 -3.03 3.95 11.46
N ALA A 147 -3.41 3.96 12.74
CA ALA A 147 -4.71 3.46 13.18
C ALA A 147 -5.86 4.23 12.53
N LEU A 148 -5.77 5.55 12.43
CA LEU A 148 -6.74 6.39 11.74
C LEU A 148 -6.80 6.06 10.24
N GLY A 149 -5.67 5.87 9.59
CA GLY A 149 -5.57 5.45 8.20
C GLY A 149 -6.20 4.08 7.95
N LEU A 150 -5.99 3.14 8.86
CA LEU A 150 -6.60 1.80 8.83
C LEU A 150 -8.13 1.89 8.96
N LEU A 151 -8.65 2.65 9.93
CA LEU A 151 -10.09 2.87 10.10
C LEU A 151 -10.71 3.55 8.87
N THR A 152 -10.00 4.51 8.28
CA THR A 152 -10.42 5.19 7.04
C THR A 152 -10.46 4.21 5.87
N SER A 153 -9.46 3.31 5.74
CA SER A 153 -9.43 2.25 4.73
C SER A 153 -10.62 1.31 4.87
N LEU A 154 -10.91 0.86 6.09
CA LEU A 154 -12.07 0.01 6.37
C LEU A 154 -13.38 0.74 6.04
N GLY A 155 -13.51 2.00 6.43
CA GLY A 155 -14.67 2.84 6.10
C GLY A 155 -14.88 3.01 4.58
N ALA A 156 -13.79 3.05 3.80
CA ALA A 156 -13.86 3.13 2.35
C ALA A 156 -14.38 1.84 1.71
N VAL A 157 -14.03 0.68 2.26
CA VAL A 157 -14.32 -0.65 1.67
C VAL A 157 -15.63 -1.23 2.17
N LEU A 158 -15.99 -1.05 3.44
CA LEU A 158 -17.17 -1.65 4.05
C LEU A 158 -18.48 -1.41 3.28
N PRO A 159 -18.72 -0.22 2.67
CA PRO A 159 -19.92 -0.03 1.83
C PRO A 159 -19.99 -0.99 0.66
N ALA A 160 -18.86 -1.38 0.05
CA ALA A 160 -18.82 -2.31 -1.08
C ALA A 160 -19.33 -3.71 -0.72
N LEU A 161 -19.28 -4.09 0.55
CA LEU A 161 -19.79 -5.38 1.06
C LEU A 161 -21.30 -5.39 1.29
N LYS A 162 -21.98 -4.23 1.25
CA LYS A 162 -23.42 -4.14 1.42
C LYS A 162 -24.14 -4.49 0.12
N ALA A 163 -25.42 -4.89 0.24
CA ALA A 163 -26.26 -5.12 -0.92
C ALA A 163 -26.46 -3.82 -1.71
N GLY A 164 -26.12 -3.82 -2.98
CA GLY A 164 -26.34 -2.73 -3.93
C GLY A 164 -26.77 -3.27 -5.27
N THR A 165 -27.29 -2.42 -6.16
CA THR A 165 -27.94 -2.86 -7.39
C THR A 165 -27.15 -2.58 -8.66
N ASP A 166 -26.25 -1.58 -8.65
CA ASP A 166 -25.58 -1.16 -9.88
C ASP A 166 -24.08 -0.88 -9.63
N VAL A 167 -23.27 -1.90 -9.80
CA VAL A 167 -21.82 -1.76 -9.85
C VAL A 167 -21.37 -1.97 -11.29
N PRO A 168 -20.62 -1.02 -11.88
CA PRO A 168 -20.05 -1.25 -13.19
C PRO A 168 -19.11 -2.47 -13.14
N ALA A 169 -19.18 -3.32 -14.18
CA ALA A 169 -18.31 -4.49 -14.29
C ALA A 169 -16.82 -4.07 -14.29
N ASP A 170 -16.54 -2.89 -14.84
CA ASP A 170 -15.19 -2.34 -14.99
C ASP A 170 -15.14 -0.86 -14.58
N PRO A 171 -15.04 -0.56 -13.28
CA PRO A 171 -14.96 0.81 -12.77
C PRO A 171 -13.60 1.48 -13.01
N TRP A 172 -12.57 0.69 -13.32
CA TRP A 172 -11.19 1.15 -13.42
C TRP A 172 -10.69 1.27 -14.86
N GLU A 173 -11.52 0.88 -15.86
CA GLU A 173 -11.10 0.72 -17.25
C GLU A 173 -9.92 -0.24 -17.37
N GLY A 174 -10.02 -1.38 -16.64
CA GLY A 174 -8.99 -2.41 -16.58
C GLY A 174 -8.74 -3.05 -17.94
N GLN A 175 -7.56 -3.65 -18.14
CA GLN A 175 -7.13 -4.17 -19.43
C GLN A 175 -7.18 -5.70 -19.48
N THR A 176 -7.39 -6.34 -18.34
CA THR A 176 -7.36 -7.78 -18.14
C THR A 176 -8.77 -8.38 -18.08
N LEU A 177 -8.89 -9.68 -18.37
CA LEU A 177 -10.18 -10.37 -18.59
C LEU A 177 -11.13 -10.37 -17.39
N GLU A 178 -10.62 -10.28 -16.16
CA GLU A 178 -11.44 -10.24 -14.96
C GLU A 178 -12.42 -9.06 -14.94
N TRP A 179 -12.09 -7.98 -15.66
CA TRP A 179 -12.95 -6.80 -15.76
C TRP A 179 -14.06 -6.96 -16.78
N LEU A 180 -14.02 -8.03 -17.60
CA LEU A 180 -15.11 -8.39 -18.51
C LEU A 180 -16.28 -9.05 -17.76
N ALA A 181 -16.00 -9.78 -16.68
CA ALA A 181 -17.03 -10.44 -15.88
C ALA A 181 -17.89 -9.41 -15.13
N PRO A 182 -19.18 -9.71 -14.83
CA PRO A 182 -20.00 -8.84 -13.99
C PRO A 182 -19.48 -8.74 -12.56
N SER A 183 -19.99 -7.78 -11.77
CA SER A 183 -19.66 -7.58 -10.37
C SER A 183 -20.90 -7.80 -9.49
N PRO A 184 -20.93 -8.80 -8.58
CA PRO A 184 -19.93 -9.84 -8.40
C PRO A 184 -19.91 -10.86 -9.54
N PRO A 185 -18.78 -11.57 -9.79
CA PRO A 185 -18.69 -12.56 -10.84
C PRO A 185 -19.57 -13.79 -10.52
N PRO A 186 -20.20 -14.42 -11.53
CA PRO A 186 -20.96 -15.65 -11.37
C PRO A 186 -20.05 -16.85 -11.07
N LEU A 187 -20.65 -17.99 -10.73
CA LEU A 187 -19.93 -19.26 -10.67
C LEU A 187 -19.36 -19.58 -12.05
N GLY A 188 -18.02 -19.77 -12.12
CA GLY A 188 -17.32 -19.97 -13.38
C GLY A 188 -16.76 -18.69 -14.01
N ASN A 189 -16.98 -17.53 -13.40
CA ASN A 189 -16.48 -16.20 -13.77
C ASN A 189 -17.05 -15.60 -15.06
N PHE A 190 -17.25 -16.39 -16.12
CA PHE A 190 -17.72 -15.91 -17.41
C PHE A 190 -18.99 -16.65 -17.81
N GLU A 191 -19.99 -15.90 -18.30
CA GLU A 191 -21.27 -16.46 -18.75
C GLU A 191 -21.25 -16.88 -20.23
N ALA A 192 -20.30 -16.34 -20.98
CA ALA A 192 -20.14 -16.62 -22.41
C ALA A 192 -18.73 -17.14 -22.69
N GLU A 193 -18.60 -17.83 -23.84
CA GLU A 193 -17.29 -18.22 -24.35
C GLU A 193 -16.45 -16.98 -24.65
N LEU A 194 -15.19 -16.99 -24.16
CA LEU A 194 -14.27 -15.88 -24.34
C LEU A 194 -13.70 -15.92 -25.78
N ALA A 195 -13.57 -14.74 -26.37
CA ALA A 195 -12.79 -14.59 -27.59
C ALA A 195 -11.34 -15.03 -27.38
N PRO A 196 -10.63 -15.49 -28.41
CA PRO A 196 -9.23 -15.85 -28.31
C PRO A 196 -8.40 -14.68 -27.78
N VAL A 197 -7.57 -14.95 -26.74
CA VAL A 197 -6.67 -13.96 -26.15
C VAL A 197 -5.43 -13.85 -27.03
N THR A 198 -5.21 -12.69 -27.62
CA THR A 198 -4.12 -12.41 -28.57
C THR A 198 -3.03 -11.51 -28.02
N SER A 199 -3.29 -10.84 -26.87
CA SER A 199 -2.34 -9.93 -26.23
C SER A 199 -2.36 -10.06 -24.69
N ALA A 200 -1.46 -9.33 -24.03
CA ALA A 200 -1.45 -9.18 -22.58
C ALA A 200 -2.57 -8.26 -22.06
N GLU A 201 -3.23 -7.51 -22.95
CA GLU A 201 -4.24 -6.50 -22.62
C GLU A 201 -5.55 -6.77 -23.39
N PRO A 202 -6.16 -7.98 -23.25
CA PRO A 202 -7.24 -8.45 -24.11
C PRO A 202 -8.49 -7.56 -24.05
N LEU A 203 -8.77 -6.90 -22.94
CA LEU A 203 -9.92 -6.01 -22.83
C LEU A 203 -9.67 -4.65 -23.51
N ALA A 204 -8.41 -4.21 -23.58
CA ALA A 204 -8.04 -3.05 -24.37
C ALA A 204 -8.23 -3.30 -25.86
N ASP A 205 -7.84 -4.49 -26.35
CA ASP A 205 -8.04 -4.91 -27.74
C ASP A 205 -9.52 -4.92 -28.11
N LEU A 206 -10.36 -5.54 -27.28
CA LEU A 206 -11.83 -5.60 -27.49
C LEU A 206 -12.49 -4.21 -27.50
N ARG A 207 -11.90 -3.19 -26.86
CA ARG A 207 -12.40 -1.81 -26.90
C ARG A 207 -11.98 -1.07 -28.17
N GLN A 208 -10.82 -1.41 -28.73
CA GLN A 208 -10.32 -0.80 -29.98
C GLN A 208 -11.05 -1.33 -31.21
N GLU A 209 -11.60 -2.55 -31.14
CA GLU A 209 -12.37 -3.17 -32.23
C GLU A 209 -13.82 -2.68 -32.32
N LYS A 210 -14.30 -1.88 -31.37
CA LYS A 210 -15.63 -1.25 -31.32
C LYS A 210 -15.59 0.19 -31.79
#